data_331f467edb1705ca51fbafe385c1479e
#
_entry.id   331f467edb1705ca51fbafe385c1479e
#
_cell.length_a   1.000
_cell.length_b   1.000
_cell.length_c   1.000
_cell.angle_alpha   90.00
_cell.angle_beta   90.00
_cell.angle_gamma   90.00
#
_symmetry.space_group_name_H-M   'P 1'
#
loop_
_entity.id
_entity.type
_entity.pdbx_description
1 polymer ?
#
loop_
_entity_poly.entity_id
_entity_poly.type
_entity_poly.pdbx_seq_one_letter_code
_entity_poly.pdbx_strand_id
1 'polypeptide(L)'
;MPQNRWKYPDGSVTIKLYEPFPAGESLLLKLEDKTMDYNKAALEMHETHKGKVGIVSKVEVATRDDLSTAYTPGVAEPCRKIKENPEDVYKYTFKGNMVAVVSNGTAVLGLGDIGPEAGLPVMEGKAVLFKEFGGVDAFPICIDAHDAASVIAACKAIAPTFGGINLEDIK
;
A
#
# COMPACT_ATOMS: atom_id res chain seq x y z
N MET A 1 10.61 15.66 -14.08
CA MET A 1 9.69 15.10 -13.08
C MET A 1 10.30 15.32 -11.72
N PRO A 2 9.65 15.95 -10.73
CA PRO A 2 10.25 16.17 -9.42
C PRO A 2 10.36 14.84 -8.67
N GLN A 3 11.57 14.52 -8.25
CA GLN A 3 11.85 13.38 -7.39
C GLN A 3 11.29 13.67 -5.99
N ASN A 4 10.28 12.94 -5.56
CA ASN A 4 9.78 12.99 -4.19
C ASN A 4 10.82 12.38 -3.26
N ARG A 5 11.55 13.23 -2.53
CA ARG A 5 12.46 12.83 -1.47
C ARG A 5 11.68 12.74 -0.16
N TRP A 6 11.48 11.54 0.35
CA TRP A 6 10.99 11.32 1.71
C TRP A 6 12.16 11.37 2.69
N LYS A 7 12.06 12.17 3.76
CA LYS A 7 13.03 12.20 4.86
C LYS A 7 12.46 11.42 6.03
N TYR A 8 13.26 10.53 6.61
CA TYR A 8 12.95 9.90 7.89
C TYR A 8 13.16 10.88 9.06
N PRO A 9 12.56 10.63 10.26
CA PRO A 9 12.66 11.53 11.42
C PRO A 9 14.09 11.79 11.91
N ASP A 10 15.05 10.94 11.57
CA ASP A 10 16.48 11.08 11.88
C ASP A 10 17.27 11.93 10.88
N GLY A 11 16.60 12.49 9.87
CA GLY A 11 17.24 13.29 8.83
C GLY A 11 18.01 12.48 7.78
N SER A 12 18.01 11.15 7.85
CA SER A 12 18.65 10.30 6.86
C SER A 12 17.78 10.19 5.60
N VAL A 13 18.40 10.34 4.43
CA VAL A 13 17.77 10.12 3.13
C VAL A 13 18.46 8.93 2.51
N THR A 14 17.86 7.75 2.59
CA THR A 14 18.34 6.62 1.80
C THR A 14 17.71 6.69 0.42
N ILE A 15 18.44 7.27 -0.52
CA ILE A 15 18.11 7.10 -1.95
C ILE A 15 18.67 5.73 -2.33
N LYS A 16 17.83 4.71 -2.43
CA LYS A 16 18.18 3.53 -3.20
C LYS A 16 18.16 3.94 -4.68
N LEU A 17 19.32 4.35 -5.17
CA LEU A 17 19.56 4.34 -6.60
C LEU A 17 19.55 2.88 -7.02
N TYR A 18 18.60 2.51 -7.87
CA TYR A 18 18.64 1.26 -8.60
C TYR A 18 19.81 1.39 -9.56
N GLU A 19 20.98 0.90 -9.18
CA GLU A 19 22.07 0.76 -10.15
C GLU A 19 21.66 -0.34 -11.12
N PRO A 20 21.64 -0.06 -12.44
CA PRO A 20 21.46 -1.12 -13.40
C PRO A 20 22.60 -2.12 -13.22
N PHE A 21 22.28 -3.42 -13.19
CA PHE A 21 23.26 -4.49 -13.12
C PHE A 21 24.40 -4.22 -14.13
N PRO A 22 25.66 -4.23 -13.69
CA PRO A 22 26.78 -4.05 -14.60
C PRO A 22 26.74 -5.15 -15.68
N ALA A 23 26.62 -4.73 -16.92
CA ALA A 23 26.67 -5.63 -18.05
C ALA A 23 28.07 -6.25 -18.12
N GLY A 24 28.19 -7.54 -17.77
CA GLY A 24 29.41 -8.30 -18.02
C GLY A 24 30.00 -9.15 -16.91
N GLU A 25 29.46 -9.11 -15.67
CA GLU A 25 29.91 -10.10 -14.68
C GLU A 25 28.95 -11.29 -14.65
N SER A 26 29.50 -12.43 -15.04
CA SER A 26 28.85 -13.73 -14.96
C SER A 26 28.40 -14.03 -13.55
N LEU A 27 27.08 -14.17 -13.33
CA LEU A 27 26.44 -14.58 -12.07
C LEU A 27 26.83 -16.02 -11.63
N LEU A 28 27.91 -16.58 -12.17
CA LEU A 28 28.41 -17.91 -11.90
C LEU A 28 29.52 -17.94 -10.84
N LEU A 29 29.80 -16.80 -10.15
CA LEU A 29 30.80 -16.76 -9.11
C LEU A 29 30.21 -17.05 -7.74
N LYS A 30 30.31 -18.31 -7.33
CA LYS A 30 30.21 -18.81 -5.93
C LYS A 30 28.83 -18.65 -5.26
N LEU A 31 27.86 -19.36 -5.77
CA LEU A 31 26.84 -19.94 -4.94
C LEU A 31 27.50 -21.00 -4.04
N GLU A 32 28.09 -20.59 -2.92
CA GLU A 32 28.16 -21.47 -1.76
C GLU A 32 26.71 -21.74 -1.38
N ASP A 33 26.30 -22.98 -1.55
CA ASP A 33 24.95 -23.53 -1.47
C ASP A 33 24.39 -23.47 -0.03
N LYS A 34 24.08 -22.24 0.44
CA LYS A 34 23.08 -22.02 1.48
C LYS A 34 21.81 -21.59 0.76
N THR A 35 21.04 -22.56 0.29
CA THR A 35 19.67 -22.30 -0.13
C THR A 35 18.96 -21.58 1.00
N MET A 36 18.66 -20.29 0.78
CA MET A 36 17.94 -19.49 1.75
C MET A 36 16.57 -20.15 2.00
N ASP A 37 16.25 -20.44 3.25
CA ASP A 37 14.91 -20.86 3.63
C ASP A 37 13.99 -19.65 3.59
N TYR A 38 13.37 -19.42 2.45
CA TYR A 38 12.47 -18.28 2.22
C TYR A 38 11.25 -18.30 3.16
N ASN A 39 10.80 -19.47 3.62
CA ASN A 39 9.67 -19.56 4.54
C ASN A 39 10.06 -18.99 5.91
N LYS A 40 11.21 -19.40 6.43
CA LYS A 40 11.75 -18.88 7.70
C LYS A 40 12.03 -17.38 7.59
N ALA A 41 12.71 -16.95 6.53
CA ALA A 41 13.03 -15.55 6.31
C ALA A 41 11.77 -14.68 6.19
N ALA A 42 10.71 -15.17 5.55
CA ALA A 42 9.43 -14.48 5.45
C ALA A 42 8.76 -14.30 6.82
N LEU A 43 8.76 -15.34 7.66
CA LEU A 43 8.20 -15.24 9.01
C LEU A 43 8.96 -14.21 9.85
N GLU A 44 10.30 -14.27 9.86
CA GLU A 44 11.15 -13.32 10.58
C GLU A 44 10.92 -11.87 10.10
N MET A 45 10.78 -11.67 8.79
CA MET A 45 10.51 -10.35 8.21
C MET A 45 9.14 -9.81 8.66
N HIS A 46 8.08 -10.63 8.57
CA HIS A 46 6.73 -10.20 8.96
C HIS A 46 6.64 -9.89 10.46
N GLU A 47 7.28 -10.70 11.30
CA GLU A 47 7.30 -10.48 12.75
C GLU A 47 8.08 -9.20 13.11
N THR A 48 9.26 -9.00 12.52
CA THR A 48 10.13 -7.85 12.78
C THR A 48 9.46 -6.54 12.38
N HIS A 49 8.84 -6.50 11.20
CA HIS A 49 8.21 -5.29 10.65
C HIS A 49 6.73 -5.17 11.02
N LYS A 50 6.13 -6.18 11.65
CA LYS A 50 4.68 -6.24 11.94
C LYS A 50 3.83 -6.05 10.67
N GLY A 51 4.16 -6.83 9.64
CA GLY A 51 3.61 -6.72 8.29
C GLY A 51 4.53 -5.94 7.34
N LYS A 52 4.02 -5.61 6.15
CA LYS A 52 4.78 -4.96 5.07
C LYS A 52 4.28 -3.57 4.73
N VAL A 53 3.13 -3.17 5.26
CA VAL A 53 2.45 -1.92 4.91
C VAL A 53 2.23 -1.08 6.16
N GLY A 54 2.44 0.22 6.04
CA GLY A 54 2.18 1.20 7.09
C GLY A 54 1.63 2.50 6.51
N ILE A 55 1.12 3.37 7.38
CA ILE A 55 0.65 4.69 7.02
C ILE A 55 1.64 5.73 7.52
N VAL A 56 1.99 6.69 6.67
CA VAL A 56 2.90 7.78 6.99
C VAL A 56 2.14 9.10 6.85
N SER A 57 2.30 10.01 7.82
CA SER A 57 1.83 11.38 7.67
C SER A 57 2.68 12.08 6.60
N LYS A 58 2.03 12.74 5.63
CA LYS A 58 2.68 13.54 4.58
C LYS A 58 2.91 14.98 5.01
N VAL A 59 2.37 15.37 6.16
CA VAL A 59 2.46 16.73 6.70
C VAL A 59 3.02 16.67 8.12
N GLU A 60 3.79 17.67 8.49
CA GLU A 60 4.26 17.86 9.85
C GLU A 60 3.17 18.55 10.67
N VAL A 61 3.00 18.13 11.92
CA VAL A 61 2.09 18.77 12.90
C VAL A 61 2.90 18.98 14.18
N ALA A 62 3.73 20.01 14.20
CA ALA A 62 4.60 20.37 15.33
C ALA A 62 4.04 21.52 16.16
N THR A 63 3.22 22.38 15.56
CA THR A 63 2.65 23.56 16.19
C THR A 63 1.13 23.54 16.21
N ARG A 64 0.54 24.46 16.99
CA ARG A 64 -0.91 24.68 17.00
C ARG A 64 -1.42 25.15 15.63
N ASP A 65 -0.64 25.92 14.91
CA ASP A 65 -1.02 26.45 13.60
C ASP A 65 -0.99 25.33 12.55
N ASP A 66 -0.02 24.42 12.62
CA ASP A 66 0.02 23.23 11.78
C ASP A 66 -1.23 22.36 12.00
N LEU A 67 -1.59 22.12 13.26
CA LEU A 67 -2.78 21.37 13.60
C LEU A 67 -4.05 22.07 13.10
N SER A 68 -4.14 23.39 13.24
CA SER A 68 -5.28 24.18 12.80
C SER A 68 -5.41 24.18 11.26
N THR A 69 -4.30 24.10 10.56
CA THR A 69 -4.26 23.99 9.09
C THR A 69 -4.60 22.57 8.63
N ALA A 70 -3.98 21.56 9.25
CA ALA A 70 -4.14 20.17 8.84
C ALA A 70 -5.51 19.58 9.25
N TYR A 71 -6.12 20.10 10.31
CA TYR A 71 -7.40 19.63 10.84
C TYR A 71 -8.40 20.80 11.03
N THR A 72 -8.80 21.11 12.24
CA THR A 72 -9.84 22.12 12.51
C THR A 72 -9.22 23.47 12.87
N PRO A 73 -9.57 24.58 12.21
CA PRO A 73 -10.67 24.78 11.22
C PRO A 73 -10.28 24.61 9.74
N GLY A 74 -9.00 24.50 9.40
CA GLY A 74 -8.49 24.58 8.02
C GLY A 74 -9.07 23.51 7.08
N VAL A 75 -9.29 22.29 7.58
CA VAL A 75 -9.82 21.16 6.80
C VAL A 75 -11.21 21.42 6.19
N ALA A 76 -11.95 22.40 6.72
CA ALA A 76 -13.26 22.75 6.17
C ALA A 76 -13.18 23.29 4.73
N GLU A 77 -12.07 23.91 4.35
CA GLU A 77 -11.96 24.50 3.01
C GLU A 77 -11.82 23.46 1.89
N PRO A 78 -10.89 22.49 1.96
CA PRO A 78 -10.91 21.40 0.98
C PRO A 78 -12.22 20.63 0.94
N CYS A 79 -12.91 20.43 2.06
CA CYS A 79 -14.24 19.81 2.07
C CYS A 79 -15.26 20.62 1.25
N ARG A 80 -15.28 21.96 1.39
CA ARG A 80 -16.17 22.84 0.59
C ARG A 80 -15.85 22.74 -0.90
N LYS A 81 -14.56 22.79 -1.25
CA LYS A 81 -14.11 22.68 -2.64
C LYS A 81 -14.52 21.35 -3.29
N ILE A 82 -14.36 20.24 -2.60
CA ILE A 82 -14.80 18.93 -3.09
C ILE A 82 -16.33 18.87 -3.22
N LYS A 83 -17.06 19.49 -2.28
CA LYS A 83 -18.53 19.56 -2.37
C LYS A 83 -19.00 20.40 -3.57
N GLU A 84 -18.30 21.49 -3.88
CA GLU A 84 -18.57 22.35 -5.04
C GLU A 84 -18.21 21.67 -6.36
N ASN A 85 -17.06 21.00 -6.40
CA ASN A 85 -16.59 20.25 -7.56
C ASN A 85 -16.07 18.86 -7.11
N PRO A 86 -16.85 17.78 -7.26
CA PRO A 86 -16.49 16.44 -6.82
C PRO A 86 -15.15 15.91 -7.37
N GLU A 87 -14.72 16.35 -8.56
CA GLU A 87 -13.42 15.94 -9.14
C GLU A 87 -12.22 16.45 -8.33
N ASP A 88 -12.38 17.50 -7.54
CA ASP A 88 -11.34 18.02 -6.67
C ASP A 88 -10.95 17.05 -5.55
N VAL A 89 -11.71 15.97 -5.34
CA VAL A 89 -11.32 14.89 -4.40
C VAL A 89 -9.98 14.27 -4.78
N TYR A 90 -9.68 14.15 -6.07
CA TYR A 90 -8.40 13.62 -6.57
C TYR A 90 -7.23 14.59 -6.34
N LYS A 91 -7.52 15.87 -6.22
CA LYS A 91 -6.53 16.92 -5.98
C LYS A 91 -6.22 17.09 -4.49
N TYR A 92 -7.24 17.06 -3.65
CA TYR A 92 -7.11 17.43 -2.23
C TYR A 92 -7.02 16.23 -1.28
N THR A 93 -7.16 14.98 -1.79
CA THR A 93 -7.07 13.79 -0.96
C THR A 93 -6.11 12.75 -1.54
N PHE A 94 -5.80 11.72 -0.75
CA PHE A 94 -4.97 10.61 -1.21
C PHE A 94 -5.67 9.72 -2.27
N LYS A 95 -6.98 9.91 -2.50
CA LYS A 95 -7.74 9.19 -3.54
C LYS A 95 -7.06 9.27 -4.92
N GLY A 96 -6.35 10.36 -5.20
CA GLY A 96 -5.61 10.54 -6.47
C GLY A 96 -4.50 9.51 -6.73
N ASN A 97 -4.02 8.81 -5.69
CA ASN A 97 -2.95 7.81 -5.82
C ASN A 97 -3.16 6.58 -4.93
N MET A 98 -4.37 6.30 -4.46
CA MET A 98 -4.64 5.17 -3.55
C MET A 98 -5.55 4.14 -4.21
N VAL A 99 -5.13 2.87 -4.17
CA VAL A 99 -5.88 1.70 -4.64
C VAL A 99 -6.24 0.79 -3.46
N ALA A 100 -7.46 0.28 -3.41
CA ALA A 100 -7.81 -0.80 -2.51
C ALA A 100 -7.43 -2.15 -3.14
N VAL A 101 -6.72 -3.01 -2.41
CA VAL A 101 -6.53 -4.41 -2.77
C VAL A 101 -7.56 -5.22 -1.97
N VAL A 102 -8.65 -5.60 -2.63
CA VAL A 102 -9.78 -6.27 -1.97
C VAL A 102 -9.69 -7.77 -2.19
N SER A 103 -9.78 -8.54 -1.11
CA SER A 103 -9.80 -10.00 -1.12
C SER A 103 -10.72 -10.55 -0.06
N ASN A 104 -11.23 -11.78 -0.27
CA ASN A 104 -11.85 -12.57 0.78
C ASN A 104 -11.03 -13.83 1.12
N GLY A 105 -9.86 -14.01 0.49
CA GLY A 105 -8.94 -15.10 0.73
C GLY A 105 -9.44 -16.48 0.28
N THR A 106 -10.42 -16.52 -0.67
CA THR A 106 -11.03 -17.80 -1.09
C THR A 106 -10.29 -18.52 -2.21
N ALA A 107 -9.32 -17.86 -2.87
CA ALA A 107 -8.57 -18.44 -3.99
C ALA A 107 -7.08 -18.07 -3.97
N VAL A 108 -6.44 -18.12 -2.81
CA VAL A 108 -5.02 -17.74 -2.65
C VAL A 108 -4.12 -18.76 -3.35
N LEU A 109 -3.22 -18.26 -4.21
CA LEU A 109 -2.36 -19.11 -5.06
C LEU A 109 -1.53 -20.08 -4.21
N GLY A 110 -1.68 -21.38 -4.50
CA GLY A 110 -0.96 -22.46 -3.81
C GLY A 110 -1.53 -22.85 -2.44
N LEU A 111 -2.48 -22.05 -1.88
CA LEU A 111 -3.06 -22.30 -0.55
C LEU A 111 -4.58 -22.55 -0.60
N GLY A 112 -5.27 -22.09 -1.65
CA GLY A 112 -6.70 -22.25 -1.81
C GLY A 112 -7.52 -21.28 -0.95
N ASP A 113 -8.59 -21.79 -0.35
CA ASP A 113 -9.46 -21.03 0.55
C ASP A 113 -8.88 -21.04 1.97
N ILE A 114 -8.29 -19.93 2.37
CA ILE A 114 -7.65 -19.77 3.69
C ILE A 114 -8.31 -18.68 4.53
N GLY A 115 -9.31 -17.99 3.96
CA GLY A 115 -10.02 -16.90 4.62
C GLY A 115 -9.31 -15.54 4.58
N PRO A 116 -10.03 -14.47 4.96
CA PRO A 116 -9.57 -13.11 4.80
C PRO A 116 -8.34 -12.75 5.64
N GLU A 117 -8.28 -13.17 6.91
CA GLU A 117 -7.17 -12.85 7.79
C GLU A 117 -5.88 -13.53 7.36
N ALA A 118 -5.95 -14.82 7.01
CA ALA A 118 -4.78 -15.57 6.55
C ALA A 118 -4.31 -15.12 5.16
N GLY A 119 -5.19 -14.53 4.34
CA GLY A 119 -4.86 -13.90 3.06
C GLY A 119 -4.18 -12.55 3.18
N LEU A 120 -4.28 -11.86 4.32
CA LEU A 120 -3.75 -10.50 4.48
C LEU A 120 -2.26 -10.35 4.15
N PRO A 121 -1.34 -11.25 4.54
CA PRO A 121 0.07 -11.15 4.15
C PRO A 121 0.29 -11.13 2.64
N VAL A 122 -0.53 -11.84 1.86
CA VAL A 122 -0.45 -11.84 0.39
C VAL A 122 -0.92 -10.48 -0.16
N MET A 123 -2.01 -9.95 0.37
CA MET A 123 -2.55 -8.63 -0.03
C MET A 123 -1.61 -7.48 0.32
N GLU A 124 -0.89 -7.56 1.44
CA GLU A 124 0.22 -6.63 1.73
C GLU A 124 1.35 -6.76 0.71
N GLY A 125 1.67 -7.98 0.30
CA GLY A 125 2.64 -8.22 -0.78
C GLY A 125 2.20 -7.55 -2.09
N LYS A 126 0.93 -7.67 -2.46
CA LYS A 126 0.36 -6.99 -3.63
C LYS A 126 0.49 -5.47 -3.49
N ALA A 127 0.21 -4.90 -2.31
CA ALA A 127 0.38 -3.47 -2.05
C ALA A 127 1.83 -3.01 -2.22
N VAL A 128 2.81 -3.80 -1.77
CA VAL A 128 4.24 -3.54 -2.01
C VAL A 128 4.55 -3.51 -3.50
N LEU A 129 4.01 -4.44 -4.30
CA LEU A 129 4.23 -4.44 -5.75
C LEU A 129 3.66 -3.18 -6.42
N PHE A 130 2.46 -2.74 -6.04
CA PHE A 130 1.89 -1.48 -6.51
C PHE A 130 2.81 -0.30 -6.22
N LYS A 131 3.38 -0.25 -5.00
CA LYS A 131 4.25 0.86 -4.58
C LYS A 131 5.58 0.85 -5.31
N GLU A 132 6.28 -0.29 -5.29
CA GLU A 132 7.66 -0.40 -5.79
C GLU A 132 7.73 -0.30 -7.33
N PHE A 133 6.77 -0.88 -8.04
CA PHE A 133 6.78 -0.92 -9.50
C PHE A 133 5.88 0.13 -10.16
N GLY A 134 4.81 0.56 -9.49
CA GLY A 134 3.85 1.51 -10.04
C GLY A 134 3.89 2.91 -9.42
N GLY A 135 4.57 3.09 -8.29
CA GLY A 135 4.52 4.34 -7.52
C GLY A 135 3.13 4.63 -6.91
N VAL A 136 2.22 3.63 -6.97
CA VAL A 136 0.85 3.74 -6.48
C VAL A 136 0.78 3.29 -5.03
N ASP A 137 0.15 4.08 -4.18
CA ASP A 137 -0.17 3.67 -2.82
C ASP A 137 -1.31 2.65 -2.88
N ALA A 138 -1.17 1.53 -2.19
CA ALA A 138 -2.21 0.52 -2.13
C ALA A 138 -2.46 0.08 -0.68
N PHE A 139 -3.73 -0.15 -0.35
CA PHE A 139 -4.14 -0.57 0.99
C PHE A 139 -4.93 -1.87 0.93
N PRO A 140 -4.50 -2.92 1.67
CA PRO A 140 -5.22 -4.19 1.74
C PRO A 140 -6.56 -4.03 2.47
N ILE A 141 -7.62 -4.56 1.88
CA ILE A 141 -8.96 -4.64 2.47
C ILE A 141 -9.42 -6.11 2.38
N CYS A 142 -9.18 -6.87 3.41
CA CYS A 142 -9.68 -8.23 3.52
C CYS A 142 -11.09 -8.22 4.10
N ILE A 143 -12.03 -8.83 3.39
CA ILE A 143 -13.46 -8.79 3.72
C ILE A 143 -14.01 -10.19 4.01
N ASP A 144 -14.82 -10.31 5.04
CA ASP A 144 -15.58 -11.53 5.34
C ASP A 144 -16.86 -11.56 4.49
N ALA A 145 -16.71 -11.95 3.22
CA ALA A 145 -17.79 -12.00 2.24
C ALA A 145 -17.64 -13.25 1.37
N HIS A 146 -18.68 -14.09 1.33
CA HIS A 146 -18.62 -15.41 0.71
C HIS A 146 -19.41 -15.53 -0.60
N ASP A 147 -20.01 -14.45 -1.07
CA ASP A 147 -20.76 -14.42 -2.33
C ASP A 147 -20.49 -13.12 -3.11
N ALA A 148 -20.72 -13.16 -4.40
CA ALA A 148 -20.46 -12.04 -5.30
C ALA A 148 -21.23 -10.76 -4.93
N ALA A 149 -22.46 -10.90 -4.42
CA ALA A 149 -23.29 -9.74 -4.08
C ALA A 149 -22.70 -8.99 -2.88
N SER A 150 -22.24 -9.71 -1.86
CA SER A 150 -21.58 -9.16 -0.67
C SER A 150 -20.26 -8.49 -1.02
N VAL A 151 -19.42 -9.11 -1.88
CA VAL A 151 -18.17 -8.52 -2.36
C VAL A 151 -18.43 -7.23 -3.13
N ILE A 152 -19.40 -7.25 -4.07
CA ILE A 152 -19.77 -6.06 -4.84
C ILE A 152 -20.29 -4.94 -3.92
N ALA A 153 -21.12 -5.28 -2.93
CA ALA A 153 -21.63 -4.31 -1.98
C ALA A 153 -20.50 -3.66 -1.17
N ALA A 154 -19.55 -4.44 -0.67
CA ALA A 154 -18.38 -3.95 0.05
C ALA A 154 -17.54 -3.01 -0.84
N CYS A 155 -17.20 -3.43 -2.07
CA CYS A 155 -16.45 -2.61 -3.02
C CYS A 155 -17.13 -1.27 -3.31
N LYS A 156 -18.46 -1.28 -3.54
CA LYS A 156 -19.24 -0.05 -3.76
C LYS A 156 -19.22 0.87 -2.54
N ALA A 157 -19.27 0.29 -1.34
CA ALA A 157 -19.29 1.07 -0.10
C ALA A 157 -17.96 1.80 0.16
N ILE A 158 -16.81 1.18 -0.19
CA ILE A 158 -15.48 1.77 0.01
C ILE A 158 -15.00 2.62 -1.17
N ALA A 159 -15.62 2.50 -2.34
CA ALA A 159 -15.20 3.18 -3.57
C ALA A 159 -15.01 4.71 -3.44
N PRO A 160 -15.77 5.46 -2.61
CA PRO A 160 -15.53 6.89 -2.43
C PRO A 160 -14.11 7.24 -1.98
N THR A 161 -13.44 6.35 -1.24
CA THR A 161 -12.10 6.59 -0.65
C THR A 161 -10.97 6.35 -1.64
N PHE A 162 -11.14 5.42 -2.59
CA PHE A 162 -10.07 4.93 -3.45
C PHE A 162 -10.20 5.43 -4.89
N GLY A 163 -9.06 5.64 -5.54
CA GLY A 163 -8.99 5.96 -6.97
C GLY A 163 -9.16 4.72 -7.85
N GLY A 164 -8.94 3.54 -7.30
CA GLY A 164 -9.13 2.25 -7.96
C GLY A 164 -9.31 1.11 -6.97
N ILE A 165 -9.84 -0.01 -7.46
CA ILE A 165 -10.02 -1.24 -6.70
C ILE A 165 -9.42 -2.39 -7.51
N ASN A 166 -8.49 -3.13 -6.90
CA ASN A 166 -7.96 -4.39 -7.41
C ASN A 166 -8.63 -5.53 -6.64
N LEU A 167 -9.32 -6.41 -7.36
CA LEU A 167 -9.84 -7.64 -6.77
C LEU A 167 -8.76 -8.71 -6.87
N GLU A 168 -8.45 -9.36 -5.76
CA GLU A 168 -7.35 -10.32 -5.68
C GLU A 168 -7.80 -11.60 -4.95
N ASP A 169 -7.44 -12.76 -5.50
CA ASP A 169 -7.63 -14.09 -4.87
C ASP A 169 -9.08 -14.35 -4.40
N ILE A 170 -10.04 -13.97 -5.20
CA ILE A 170 -11.49 -14.19 -5.00
C ILE A 170 -11.97 -15.28 -5.97
N LYS A 171 -12.65 -16.29 -5.44
CA LYS A 171 -13.23 -17.40 -6.21
C LYS A 171 -14.59 -17.01 -6.77
#